data_069c99c89146c987dfd09d771550da6c
#
_entry.id   069c99c89146c987dfd09d771550da6c
#
_cell.length_a   1.000
_cell.length_b   1.000
_cell.length_c   1.000
_cell.angle_alpha   90.00
_cell.angle_beta   90.00
_cell.angle_gamma   90.00
#
_symmetry.space_group_name_H-M   'P 1'
#
loop_
_entity.id
_entity.type
_entity.pdbx_description
1 polymer ?
#
loop_
_entity_poly.entity_id
_entity_poly.type
_entity_poly.pdbx_seq_one_letter_code
_entity_poly.pdbx_strand_id
1 'polypeptide(L)'
;MFHCIPLWRCNRHVESIDKRHCSLLSVPEEIYRYSRSLEELLLDANQLRELPKPFFQLVKLRKLGLSDNEIQRLPPEIANFMQLVELDLSRNEIPEIPESISFCKALQVADFSGNPLTRLPESFPELQNLTCLSVNDISLQALPENIGNLFNLASLELRENLLTYLPESLTHLQRLEELDLGNNELYNLPETIGALFSLKDLWLDGNQLAEIPQEIGNMKNLLCLDVSENKLERLPEEISGLTSLTDLLVSQNLLEVLPDGIGNLKKLSVLKVDQNKLVHLTEAIGDCESLTELVLTENQLL
;
A
#
# COMPACT_ATOMS: atom_id res chain seq x y z
N MET A 1 -55.39 30.39 22.85
CA MET A 1 -54.25 30.82 22.05
C MET A 1 -53.19 29.73 22.16
N PHE A 2 -53.16 28.84 21.18
CA PHE A 2 -52.11 27.82 21.10
C PHE A 2 -50.90 28.44 20.40
N HIS A 3 -49.84 28.67 21.13
CA HIS A 3 -48.58 29.01 20.51
C HIS A 3 -48.01 27.75 19.84
N CYS A 4 -48.12 27.68 18.54
CA CYS A 4 -47.36 26.74 17.75
C CYS A 4 -45.86 27.05 17.96
N ILE A 5 -45.20 26.24 18.75
CA ILE A 5 -43.74 26.16 18.78
C ILE A 5 -43.33 25.64 17.40
N PRO A 6 -42.51 26.36 16.64
CA PRO A 6 -42.04 25.85 15.36
C PRO A 6 -41.16 24.66 15.57
N LEU A 7 -41.63 23.46 15.26
CA LEU A 7 -40.89 22.17 15.31
C LEU A 7 -39.70 22.09 14.34
N TRP A 8 -39.43 23.15 13.60
CA TRP A 8 -38.41 23.14 12.55
C TRP A 8 -37.06 23.79 12.95
N ARG A 9 -36.84 24.09 14.20
CA ARG A 9 -35.52 24.45 14.75
C ARG A 9 -34.88 23.34 15.56
N CYS A 10 -35.10 22.09 15.19
CA CYS A 10 -34.08 21.09 15.46
C CYS A 10 -32.94 21.37 14.48
N ASN A 11 -31.96 22.09 14.91
CA ASN A 11 -30.67 22.21 14.25
C ASN A 11 -30.07 20.79 14.33
N ARG A 12 -30.46 19.94 13.39
CA ARG A 12 -29.92 18.58 13.32
C ARG A 12 -28.52 18.69 12.77
N HIS A 13 -27.59 18.88 13.69
CA HIS A 13 -26.17 18.83 13.41
C HIS A 13 -25.78 17.35 13.34
N VAL A 14 -25.64 16.80 12.13
CA VAL A 14 -25.21 15.42 11.90
C VAL A 14 -23.81 15.48 11.29
N GLU A 15 -22.85 14.89 12.00
CA GLU A 15 -21.46 14.83 11.57
C GLU A 15 -21.08 13.51 10.93
N SER A 16 -21.78 12.42 11.26
CA SER A 16 -21.45 11.08 10.80
C SER A 16 -22.73 10.33 10.38
N ILE A 17 -22.64 9.68 9.22
CA ILE A 17 -23.70 8.80 8.70
C ILE A 17 -23.04 7.50 8.29
N ASP A 18 -23.58 6.38 8.81
CA ASP A 18 -23.16 5.03 8.44
C ASP A 18 -24.34 4.30 7.82
N LYS A 19 -24.24 4.02 6.53
CA LYS A 19 -25.21 3.26 5.73
C LYS A 19 -24.55 2.09 5.02
N ARG A 20 -23.51 1.50 5.62
CA ARG A 20 -22.85 0.31 5.08
C ARG A 20 -23.80 -0.88 5.10
N HIS A 21 -23.64 -1.78 4.12
CA HIS A 21 -24.42 -3.02 4.00
C HIS A 21 -25.95 -2.79 3.99
N CYS A 22 -26.41 -1.73 3.35
CA CYS A 22 -27.83 -1.36 3.32
C CYS A 22 -28.51 -1.65 1.98
N SER A 23 -27.84 -2.38 1.08
CA SER A 23 -28.37 -2.70 -0.27
C SER A 23 -28.80 -1.47 -1.06
N LEU A 24 -28.10 -0.34 -0.89
CA LEU A 24 -28.43 0.90 -1.57
C LEU A 24 -28.06 0.82 -3.05
N LEU A 25 -29.02 1.18 -3.91
CA LEU A 25 -28.82 1.30 -5.36
C LEU A 25 -28.39 2.71 -5.77
N SER A 26 -28.65 3.69 -4.91
CA SER A 26 -28.28 5.08 -5.11
C SER A 26 -28.02 5.75 -3.76
N VAL A 27 -27.31 6.88 -3.81
CA VAL A 27 -27.06 7.68 -2.60
C VAL A 27 -28.39 8.27 -2.11
N PRO A 28 -28.80 8.04 -0.84
CA PRO A 28 -30.04 8.60 -0.32
C PRO A 28 -30.02 10.13 -0.35
N GLU A 29 -31.07 10.73 -0.90
CA GLU A 29 -31.17 12.19 -1.05
C GLU A 29 -31.17 12.93 0.29
N GLU A 30 -31.66 12.30 1.34
CA GLU A 30 -31.67 12.90 2.69
C GLU A 30 -30.29 13.26 3.20
N ILE A 31 -29.23 12.63 2.71
CA ILE A 31 -27.84 12.90 3.11
C ILE A 31 -27.45 14.34 2.78
N TYR A 32 -27.96 14.87 1.68
CA TYR A 32 -27.61 16.23 1.22
C TYR A 32 -28.10 17.34 2.14
N ARG A 33 -29.07 17.04 3.02
CA ARG A 33 -29.54 17.98 4.04
C ARG A 33 -28.45 18.37 5.03
N TYR A 34 -27.43 17.51 5.15
CA TYR A 34 -26.36 17.68 6.12
C TYR A 34 -25.07 18.21 5.48
N SER A 35 -25.16 18.83 4.32
CA SER A 35 -23.99 19.33 3.57
C SER A 35 -23.11 20.31 4.34
N ARG A 36 -23.68 20.99 5.33
CA ARG A 36 -22.95 21.98 6.15
C ARG A 36 -22.26 21.36 7.37
N SER A 37 -22.58 20.13 7.72
CA SER A 37 -22.10 19.53 8.96
C SER A 37 -21.48 18.15 8.79
N LEU A 38 -21.79 17.42 7.70
CA LEU A 38 -21.38 16.04 7.53
C LEU A 38 -19.88 15.94 7.28
N GLU A 39 -19.16 15.25 8.18
CA GLU A 39 -17.72 15.04 8.10
C GLU A 39 -17.34 13.59 7.79
N GLU A 40 -18.19 12.63 8.18
CA GLU A 40 -17.96 11.21 7.94
C GLU A 40 -19.17 10.59 7.26
N LEU A 41 -18.94 9.94 6.12
CA LEU A 41 -19.96 9.25 5.36
C LEU A 41 -19.46 7.87 4.96
N LEU A 42 -20.11 6.82 5.48
CA LEU A 42 -19.75 5.44 5.20
C LEU A 42 -20.89 4.79 4.39
N LEU A 43 -20.59 4.51 3.13
CA LEU A 43 -21.50 3.90 2.17
C LEU A 43 -20.94 2.60 1.58
N ASP A 44 -19.95 2.01 2.23
CA ASP A 44 -19.30 0.80 1.76
C ASP A 44 -20.28 -0.39 1.67
N ALA A 45 -19.97 -1.33 0.80
CA ALA A 45 -20.73 -2.56 0.63
C ALA A 45 -22.21 -2.34 0.29
N ASN A 46 -22.45 -1.51 -0.70
CA ASN A 46 -23.76 -1.28 -1.32
C ASN A 46 -23.67 -1.62 -2.82
N GLN A 47 -24.61 -1.14 -3.60
CA GLN A 47 -24.70 -1.38 -5.04
C GLN A 47 -24.75 -0.05 -5.80
N LEU A 48 -24.01 0.95 -5.31
CA LEU A 48 -23.96 2.27 -5.93
C LEU A 48 -23.20 2.19 -7.25
N ARG A 49 -23.78 2.75 -8.32
CA ARG A 49 -23.17 2.77 -9.65
C ARG A 49 -22.62 4.14 -10.03
N GLU A 50 -23.15 5.18 -9.42
CA GLU A 50 -22.74 6.55 -9.72
C GLU A 50 -22.79 7.44 -8.49
N LEU A 51 -22.04 8.51 -8.55
CA LEU A 51 -22.05 9.59 -7.57
C LEU A 51 -22.68 10.81 -8.25
N PRO A 52 -23.92 11.20 -7.86
CA PRO A 52 -24.61 12.30 -8.52
C PRO A 52 -23.99 13.64 -8.17
N LYS A 53 -24.28 14.67 -8.99
CA LYS A 53 -23.71 16.01 -8.77
C LYS A 53 -23.89 16.57 -7.36
N PRO A 54 -25.07 16.44 -6.70
CA PRO A 54 -25.22 16.93 -5.32
C PRO A 54 -24.27 16.29 -4.32
N PHE A 55 -23.79 15.09 -4.58
CA PHE A 55 -22.82 14.40 -3.73
C PHE A 55 -21.58 15.26 -3.49
N PHE A 56 -21.11 15.95 -4.52
CA PHE A 56 -19.89 16.76 -4.47
C PHE A 56 -20.10 18.12 -3.78
N GLN A 57 -21.30 18.39 -3.28
CA GLN A 57 -21.58 19.53 -2.41
C GLN A 57 -21.32 19.21 -0.93
N LEU A 58 -21.03 17.97 -0.59
CA LEU A 58 -20.71 17.53 0.78
C LEU A 58 -19.26 17.91 1.13
N VAL A 59 -18.97 19.20 1.02
CA VAL A 59 -17.58 19.73 1.07
C VAL A 59 -16.92 19.68 2.45
N LYS A 60 -17.68 19.37 3.49
CA LYS A 60 -17.14 19.20 4.85
C LYS A 60 -16.62 17.81 5.14
N LEU A 61 -16.77 16.88 4.19
CA LEU A 61 -16.33 15.50 4.37
C LEU A 61 -14.83 15.44 4.66
N ARG A 62 -14.50 14.69 5.71
CA ARG A 62 -13.15 14.34 6.12
C ARG A 62 -12.88 12.85 5.94
N LYS A 63 -13.91 12.02 6.05
CA LYS A 63 -13.81 10.58 5.82
C LYS A 63 -14.95 10.11 4.93
N LEU A 64 -14.60 9.44 3.85
CA LEU A 64 -15.54 8.92 2.86
C LEU A 64 -15.21 7.46 2.56
N GLY A 65 -16.15 6.56 2.89
CA GLY A 65 -16.08 5.15 2.58
C GLY A 65 -17.05 4.79 1.47
N LEU A 66 -16.52 4.31 0.35
CA LEU A 66 -17.28 3.89 -0.83
C LEU A 66 -16.79 2.54 -1.36
N SER A 67 -16.02 1.78 -0.58
CA SER A 67 -15.51 0.48 -1.02
C SER A 67 -16.64 -0.51 -1.29
N ASP A 68 -16.35 -1.52 -2.10
CA ASP A 68 -17.30 -2.60 -2.39
C ASP A 68 -18.64 -2.09 -2.91
N ASN A 69 -18.59 -1.26 -3.93
CA ASN A 69 -19.74 -0.79 -4.70
C ASN A 69 -19.50 -1.11 -6.19
N GLU A 70 -20.34 -0.57 -7.05
CA GLU A 70 -20.25 -0.76 -8.50
C GLU A 70 -20.01 0.58 -9.21
N ILE A 71 -19.34 1.53 -8.55
CA ILE A 71 -19.10 2.87 -9.06
C ILE A 71 -18.25 2.81 -10.32
N GLN A 72 -18.75 3.35 -11.43
CA GLN A 72 -18.14 3.25 -12.75
C GLN A 72 -17.32 4.48 -13.13
N ARG A 73 -17.44 5.56 -12.37
CA ARG A 73 -16.74 6.80 -12.68
C ARG A 73 -16.44 7.61 -11.41
N LEU A 74 -15.24 8.12 -11.33
CA LEU A 74 -14.85 9.15 -10.36
C LEU A 74 -14.77 10.49 -11.13
N PRO A 75 -15.75 11.39 -10.97
CA PRO A 75 -15.77 12.62 -11.75
C PRO A 75 -14.75 13.64 -11.26
N PRO A 76 -14.41 14.64 -12.09
CA PRO A 76 -13.45 15.69 -11.71
C PRO A 76 -13.87 16.50 -10.48
N GLU A 77 -15.16 16.53 -10.18
CA GLU A 77 -15.70 17.21 -9.01
C GLU A 77 -15.23 16.64 -7.67
N ILE A 78 -14.54 15.50 -7.68
CA ILE A 78 -13.84 15.01 -6.48
C ILE A 78 -12.92 16.11 -5.89
N ALA A 79 -12.45 17.02 -6.72
CA ALA A 79 -11.65 18.17 -6.32
C ALA A 79 -12.33 19.07 -5.27
N ASN A 80 -13.66 19.02 -5.18
CA ASN A 80 -14.41 19.81 -4.20
C ASN A 80 -14.16 19.35 -2.75
N PHE A 81 -13.68 18.14 -2.56
CA PHE A 81 -13.44 17.57 -1.23
C PHE A 81 -12.07 17.99 -0.69
N MET A 82 -11.90 19.30 -0.49
CA MET A 82 -10.63 19.89 -0.07
C MET A 82 -10.26 19.60 1.39
N GLN A 83 -11.22 19.13 2.20
CA GLN A 83 -11.01 18.77 3.60
C GLN A 83 -10.90 17.25 3.82
N LEU A 84 -11.05 16.47 2.75
CA LEU A 84 -11.06 15.01 2.83
C LEU A 84 -9.69 14.49 3.28
N VAL A 85 -9.69 13.69 4.35
CA VAL A 85 -8.50 13.09 4.97
C VAL A 85 -8.38 11.61 4.62
N GLU A 86 -9.50 10.90 4.66
CA GLU A 86 -9.54 9.46 4.36
C GLU A 86 -10.54 9.18 3.23
N LEU A 87 -10.09 8.45 2.22
CA LEU A 87 -10.90 8.05 1.07
C LEU A 87 -10.68 6.57 0.77
N ASP A 88 -11.76 5.79 0.81
CA ASP A 88 -11.74 4.40 0.37
C ASP A 88 -12.68 4.21 -0.82
N LEU A 89 -12.10 3.99 -1.99
CA LEU A 89 -12.79 3.67 -3.23
C LEU A 89 -12.45 2.27 -3.74
N SER A 90 -11.89 1.43 -2.89
CA SER A 90 -11.46 0.09 -3.28
C SER A 90 -12.64 -0.78 -3.73
N ARG A 91 -12.33 -1.68 -4.66
CA ARG A 91 -13.29 -2.65 -5.19
C ARG A 91 -14.55 -2.01 -5.75
N ASN A 92 -14.33 -1.18 -6.74
CA ASN A 92 -15.34 -0.57 -7.61
C ASN A 92 -15.01 -0.86 -9.08
N GLU A 93 -15.62 -0.16 -10.00
CA GLU A 93 -15.43 -0.31 -11.44
C GLU A 93 -14.84 0.95 -12.07
N ILE A 94 -13.99 1.67 -11.34
CA ILE A 94 -13.45 2.97 -11.75
C ILE A 94 -12.28 2.74 -12.70
N PRO A 95 -12.36 3.24 -13.97
CA PRO A 95 -11.29 3.04 -14.94
C PRO A 95 -10.15 4.06 -14.86
N GLU A 96 -10.37 5.22 -14.26
CA GLU A 96 -9.35 6.24 -14.10
C GLU A 96 -9.61 7.16 -12.92
N ILE A 97 -8.53 7.69 -12.36
CA ILE A 97 -8.57 8.74 -11.35
C ILE A 97 -8.34 10.06 -12.08
N PRO A 98 -9.23 11.07 -11.92
CA PRO A 98 -9.04 12.36 -12.60
C PRO A 98 -7.82 13.12 -12.06
N GLU A 99 -7.19 13.91 -12.92
CA GLU A 99 -6.06 14.76 -12.55
C GLU A 99 -6.42 15.73 -11.42
N SER A 100 -7.69 16.12 -11.32
CA SER A 100 -8.17 17.02 -10.28
C SER A 100 -8.11 16.45 -8.87
N ILE A 101 -7.79 15.16 -8.70
CA ILE A 101 -7.57 14.56 -7.37
C ILE A 101 -6.52 15.34 -6.58
N SER A 102 -5.57 15.97 -7.26
CA SER A 102 -4.51 16.77 -6.65
C SER A 102 -5.02 17.94 -5.82
N PHE A 103 -6.26 18.37 -6.03
CA PHE A 103 -6.86 19.43 -5.22
C PHE A 103 -7.36 18.94 -3.85
N CYS A 104 -7.41 17.64 -3.63
CA CYS A 104 -7.73 17.05 -2.32
C CYS A 104 -6.49 17.14 -1.39
N LYS A 105 -6.05 18.34 -1.09
CA LYS A 105 -4.76 18.61 -0.41
C LYS A 105 -4.69 18.07 1.03
N ALA A 106 -5.83 17.83 1.67
CA ALA A 106 -5.86 17.29 3.03
C ALA A 106 -5.74 15.76 3.08
N LEU A 107 -5.77 15.09 1.92
CA LEU A 107 -5.83 13.63 1.84
C LEU A 107 -4.59 12.99 2.47
N GLN A 108 -4.80 12.11 3.45
CA GLN A 108 -3.76 11.39 4.17
C GLN A 108 -3.80 9.89 3.91
N VAL A 109 -4.99 9.32 3.80
CA VAL A 109 -5.18 7.88 3.58
C VAL A 109 -6.08 7.68 2.38
N ALA A 110 -5.59 6.95 1.39
CA ALA A 110 -6.36 6.67 0.17
C ALA A 110 -6.19 5.22 -0.25
N ASP A 111 -7.30 4.58 -0.58
CA ASP A 111 -7.34 3.22 -1.13
C ASP A 111 -8.14 3.20 -2.42
N PHE A 112 -7.47 2.87 -3.53
CA PHE A 112 -8.07 2.71 -4.85
C PHE A 112 -7.97 1.27 -5.37
N SER A 113 -7.62 0.33 -4.51
CA SER A 113 -7.35 -1.07 -4.88
C SER A 113 -8.56 -1.73 -5.53
N GLY A 114 -8.30 -2.71 -6.39
CA GLY A 114 -9.36 -3.53 -6.98
C GLY A 114 -10.26 -2.80 -7.98
N ASN A 115 -9.76 -1.76 -8.63
CA ASN A 115 -10.43 -1.06 -9.72
C ASN A 115 -9.74 -1.37 -11.05
N PRO A 116 -10.41 -1.22 -12.20
CA PRO A 116 -9.79 -1.43 -13.51
C PRO A 116 -8.92 -0.22 -13.94
N LEU A 117 -8.11 0.28 -13.03
CA LEU A 117 -7.16 1.35 -13.28
C LEU A 117 -5.91 0.76 -13.94
N THR A 118 -5.28 1.51 -14.84
CA THR A 118 -4.00 1.10 -15.44
C THR A 118 -2.87 2.06 -15.13
N ARG A 119 -3.19 3.21 -14.56
CA ARG A 119 -2.23 4.27 -14.23
C ARG A 119 -2.77 5.17 -13.13
N LEU A 120 -1.87 5.87 -12.48
CA LEU A 120 -2.19 7.00 -11.61
C LEU A 120 -1.99 8.30 -12.39
N PRO A 121 -2.77 9.36 -12.11
CA PRO A 121 -2.58 10.63 -12.79
C PRO A 121 -1.20 11.23 -12.49
N GLU A 122 -0.64 11.98 -13.45
CA GLU A 122 0.65 12.63 -13.28
C GLU A 122 0.66 13.64 -12.11
N SER A 123 -0.49 14.22 -11.78
CA SER A 123 -0.64 15.13 -10.65
C SER A 123 -0.67 14.44 -9.29
N PHE A 124 -0.77 13.12 -9.26
CA PHE A 124 -0.94 12.37 -8.00
C PHE A 124 0.15 12.67 -6.96
N PRO A 125 1.43 12.82 -7.34
CA PRO A 125 2.49 13.17 -6.38
C PRO A 125 2.36 14.55 -5.73
N GLU A 126 1.42 15.40 -6.16
CA GLU A 126 1.14 16.68 -5.52
C GLU A 126 0.37 16.53 -4.21
N LEU A 127 -0.14 15.32 -3.89
CA LEU A 127 -0.86 15.01 -2.65
C LEU A 127 0.12 14.84 -1.48
N GLN A 128 0.77 15.91 -1.09
CA GLN A 128 1.91 15.91 -0.17
C GLN A 128 1.58 15.47 1.27
N ASN A 129 0.31 15.43 1.64
CA ASN A 129 -0.11 14.98 2.96
C ASN A 129 -0.39 13.48 3.05
N LEU A 130 -0.30 12.75 1.93
CA LEU A 130 -0.50 11.30 1.95
C LEU A 130 0.51 10.61 2.87
N THR A 131 -0.01 9.79 3.76
CA THR A 131 0.77 8.92 4.65
C THR A 131 0.56 7.45 4.32
N CYS A 132 -0.62 7.07 3.84
CA CYS A 132 -0.95 5.70 3.44
C CYS A 132 -1.62 5.68 2.08
N LEU A 133 -1.05 4.92 1.15
CA LEU A 133 -1.61 4.74 -0.19
C LEU A 133 -1.68 3.26 -0.51
N SER A 134 -2.87 2.78 -0.87
CA SER A 134 -3.10 1.41 -1.34
C SER A 134 -3.64 1.45 -2.75
N VAL A 135 -2.91 0.85 -3.68
CA VAL A 135 -3.29 0.70 -5.08
C VAL A 135 -2.99 -0.73 -5.54
N ASN A 136 -3.42 -1.69 -4.73
CA ASN A 136 -3.27 -3.11 -5.04
C ASN A 136 -4.26 -3.52 -6.13
N ASP A 137 -3.86 -4.47 -6.97
CA ASP A 137 -4.73 -5.09 -7.97
C ASP A 137 -5.47 -4.08 -8.85
N ILE A 138 -4.70 -3.18 -9.50
CA ILE A 138 -5.24 -2.20 -10.43
C ILE A 138 -4.62 -2.30 -11.83
N SER A 139 -3.84 -3.35 -12.11
CA SER A 139 -3.10 -3.52 -13.36
C SER A 139 -2.14 -2.35 -13.66
N LEU A 140 -1.56 -1.78 -12.62
CA LEU A 140 -0.64 -0.66 -12.73
C LEU A 140 0.65 -1.10 -13.41
N GLN A 141 1.02 -0.44 -14.52
CA GLN A 141 2.22 -0.76 -15.31
C GLN A 141 3.45 0.02 -14.88
N ALA A 142 3.25 1.22 -14.36
CA ALA A 142 4.33 2.08 -13.89
C ALA A 142 3.82 3.07 -12.85
N LEU A 143 4.70 3.48 -11.94
CA LEU A 143 4.44 4.57 -11.02
C LEU A 143 4.78 5.90 -11.70
N PRO A 144 4.13 7.02 -11.30
CA PRO A 144 4.58 8.34 -11.72
C PRO A 144 6.06 8.54 -11.37
N GLU A 145 6.83 9.12 -12.30
CA GLU A 145 8.27 9.33 -12.10
C GLU A 145 8.58 10.17 -10.85
N ASN A 146 7.66 11.05 -10.44
CA ASN A 146 7.83 11.92 -9.29
C ASN A 146 7.16 11.37 -8.01
N ILE A 147 6.94 10.05 -7.91
CA ILE A 147 6.32 9.44 -6.74
C ILE A 147 7.04 9.82 -5.43
N GLY A 148 8.33 10.09 -5.51
CA GLY A 148 9.14 10.52 -4.37
C GLY A 148 8.75 11.88 -3.77
N ASN A 149 7.91 12.66 -4.48
CA ASN A 149 7.37 13.91 -3.93
C ASN A 149 6.35 13.68 -2.81
N LEU A 150 5.87 12.44 -2.63
CA LEU A 150 4.99 12.05 -1.53
C LEU A 150 5.81 11.82 -0.25
N PHE A 151 6.57 12.80 0.16
CA PHE A 151 7.60 12.67 1.20
C PHE A 151 7.07 12.36 2.62
N ASN A 152 5.77 12.44 2.85
CA ASN A 152 5.15 12.04 4.11
C ASN A 152 4.65 10.60 4.09
N LEU A 153 4.80 9.89 2.96
CA LEU A 153 4.28 8.54 2.81
C LEU A 153 4.99 7.57 3.77
N ALA A 154 4.21 6.87 4.58
CA ALA A 154 4.68 5.88 5.53
C ALA A 154 4.34 4.45 5.08
N SER A 155 3.25 4.27 4.34
CA SER A 155 2.82 2.96 3.82
C SER A 155 2.44 3.08 2.36
N LEU A 156 3.03 2.22 1.53
CA LEU A 156 2.72 2.14 0.09
C LEU A 156 2.48 0.69 -0.28
N GLU A 157 1.26 0.38 -0.68
CA GLU A 157 0.87 -0.95 -1.12
C GLU A 157 0.62 -0.96 -2.62
N LEU A 158 1.40 -1.81 -3.31
CA LEU A 158 1.40 -1.96 -4.77
C LEU A 158 1.30 -3.42 -5.19
N ARG A 159 0.77 -4.28 -4.33
CA ARG A 159 0.67 -5.72 -4.57
C ARG A 159 -0.24 -6.03 -5.74
N GLU A 160 0.09 -7.09 -6.48
CA GLU A 160 -0.72 -7.59 -7.61
C GLU A 160 -0.93 -6.54 -8.71
N ASN A 161 0.17 -5.97 -9.18
CA ASN A 161 0.19 -5.07 -10.33
C ASN A 161 1.12 -5.62 -11.41
N LEU A 162 1.45 -4.81 -12.39
CA LEU A 162 2.27 -5.19 -13.55
C LEU A 162 3.57 -4.39 -13.61
N LEU A 163 4.06 -3.95 -12.46
CA LEU A 163 5.28 -3.13 -12.39
C LEU A 163 6.50 -3.94 -12.83
N THR A 164 7.27 -3.41 -13.75
CA THR A 164 8.53 -4.03 -14.21
C THR A 164 9.76 -3.31 -13.66
N TYR A 165 9.62 -2.08 -13.23
CA TYR A 165 10.69 -1.27 -12.64
C TYR A 165 10.12 -0.31 -11.60
N LEU A 166 11.00 0.27 -10.79
CA LEU A 166 10.68 1.31 -9.81
C LEU A 166 11.39 2.61 -10.22
N PRO A 167 10.70 3.76 -10.22
CA PRO A 167 11.38 5.02 -10.47
C PRO A 167 12.38 5.33 -9.34
N GLU A 168 13.50 5.94 -9.67
CA GLU A 168 14.52 6.28 -8.66
C GLU A 168 13.97 7.17 -7.54
N SER A 169 13.02 8.04 -7.86
CA SER A 169 12.45 8.94 -6.87
C SER A 169 11.74 8.20 -5.73
N LEU A 170 11.31 6.95 -5.96
CA LEU A 170 10.71 6.13 -4.89
C LEU A 170 11.62 6.05 -3.67
N THR A 171 12.91 5.96 -3.90
CA THR A 171 13.91 5.82 -2.84
C THR A 171 14.16 7.11 -2.06
N HIS A 172 13.53 8.22 -2.47
CA HIS A 172 13.55 9.48 -1.72
C HIS A 172 12.50 9.52 -0.59
N LEU A 173 11.65 8.48 -0.46
CA LEU A 173 10.60 8.40 0.54
C LEU A 173 11.16 8.04 1.91
N GLN A 174 11.76 9.01 2.57
CA GLN A 174 12.53 8.79 3.82
C GLN A 174 11.68 8.45 5.04
N ARG A 175 10.36 8.63 4.97
CA ARG A 175 9.42 8.25 6.03
C ARG A 175 8.72 6.93 5.76
N LEU A 176 9.01 6.30 4.62
CA LEU A 176 8.37 5.03 4.25
C LEU A 176 8.79 3.93 5.21
N GLU A 177 7.80 3.30 5.83
CA GLU A 177 7.98 2.20 6.78
C GLU A 177 7.53 0.86 6.20
N GLU A 178 6.54 0.86 5.32
CA GLU A 178 5.99 -0.35 4.70
C GLU A 178 5.92 -0.17 3.19
N LEU A 179 6.50 -1.13 2.45
CA LEU A 179 6.47 -1.17 0.99
C LEU A 179 6.11 -2.58 0.54
N ASP A 180 4.91 -2.73 -0.02
CA ASP A 180 4.43 -3.99 -0.57
C ASP A 180 4.45 -3.96 -2.09
N LEU A 181 5.39 -4.71 -2.67
CA LEU A 181 5.58 -4.87 -4.11
C LEU A 181 5.34 -6.32 -4.54
N GLY A 182 4.68 -7.12 -3.72
CA GLY A 182 4.43 -8.53 -4.02
C GLY A 182 3.61 -8.73 -5.28
N ASN A 183 3.87 -9.84 -5.96
CA ASN A 183 3.15 -10.23 -7.18
C ASN A 183 3.12 -9.14 -8.26
N ASN A 184 4.29 -8.64 -8.60
CA ASN A 184 4.54 -7.77 -9.74
C ASN A 184 5.46 -8.49 -10.73
N GLU A 185 6.10 -7.76 -11.63
CA GLU A 185 6.99 -8.29 -12.65
C GLU A 185 8.38 -7.64 -12.60
N LEU A 186 8.81 -7.28 -11.40
CA LEU A 186 10.10 -6.61 -11.21
C LEU A 186 11.27 -7.55 -11.55
N TYR A 187 12.17 -7.09 -12.40
CA TYR A 187 13.39 -7.82 -12.78
C TYR A 187 14.58 -7.46 -11.88
N ASN A 188 14.61 -6.23 -11.38
CA ASN A 188 15.68 -5.74 -10.52
C ASN A 188 15.15 -4.67 -9.57
N LEU A 189 15.96 -4.32 -8.59
CA LEU A 189 15.74 -3.19 -7.69
C LEU A 189 16.78 -2.12 -7.98
N PRO A 190 16.46 -0.83 -7.82
CA PRO A 190 17.48 0.21 -7.94
C PRO A 190 18.50 0.08 -6.81
N GLU A 191 19.77 0.41 -7.10
CA GLU A 191 20.82 0.41 -6.09
C GLU A 191 20.49 1.37 -4.93
N THR A 192 19.75 2.42 -5.24
CA THR A 192 19.29 3.42 -4.27
C THR A 192 18.27 2.89 -3.26
N ILE A 193 17.80 1.63 -3.41
CA ILE A 193 16.84 1.02 -2.46
C ILE A 193 17.35 1.12 -1.00
N GLY A 194 18.65 1.08 -0.82
CA GLY A 194 19.28 1.22 0.50
C GLY A 194 19.08 2.57 1.17
N ALA A 195 18.63 3.59 0.43
CA ALA A 195 18.33 4.91 0.98
C ALA A 195 17.00 4.98 1.74
N LEU A 196 16.18 3.93 1.70
CA LEU A 196 14.93 3.85 2.44
C LEU A 196 15.21 3.53 3.92
N PHE A 197 15.76 4.50 4.64
CA PHE A 197 16.27 4.31 6.00
C PHE A 197 15.21 3.99 7.04
N SER A 198 13.97 4.40 6.81
CA SER A 198 12.87 4.17 7.75
C SER A 198 12.12 2.87 7.49
N LEU A 199 12.44 2.17 6.39
CA LEU A 199 11.69 0.99 5.99
C LEU A 199 11.84 -0.13 7.01
N LYS A 200 10.70 -0.69 7.42
CA LYS A 200 10.58 -1.81 8.37
C LYS A 200 10.15 -3.09 7.68
N ASP A 201 9.26 -3.01 6.72
CA ASP A 201 8.72 -4.16 6.01
C ASP A 201 8.84 -3.97 4.51
N LEU A 202 9.48 -4.92 3.84
CA LEU A 202 9.64 -4.93 2.39
C LEU A 202 9.18 -6.29 1.85
N TRP A 203 8.09 -6.29 1.10
CA TRP A 203 7.56 -7.48 0.45
C TRP A 203 7.82 -7.39 -1.05
N LEU A 204 8.58 -8.35 -1.56
CA LEU A 204 8.98 -8.47 -2.96
C LEU A 204 8.68 -9.87 -3.50
N ASP A 205 7.86 -10.63 -2.80
CA ASP A 205 7.50 -11.98 -3.20
C ASP A 205 6.74 -12.01 -4.53
N GLY A 206 6.94 -13.07 -5.31
CA GLY A 206 6.23 -13.26 -6.57
C GLY A 206 6.66 -12.31 -7.68
N ASN A 207 7.93 -11.94 -7.74
CA ASN A 207 8.49 -11.11 -8.81
C ASN A 207 9.45 -11.94 -9.69
N GLN A 208 10.30 -11.29 -10.47
CA GLN A 208 11.24 -11.89 -11.39
C GLN A 208 12.71 -11.55 -11.03
N LEU A 209 12.96 -11.24 -9.76
CA LEU A 209 14.26 -10.78 -9.32
C LEU A 209 15.31 -11.88 -9.47
N ALA A 210 16.39 -11.59 -10.19
CA ALA A 210 17.55 -12.47 -10.34
C ALA A 210 18.61 -12.22 -9.27
N GLU A 211 18.62 -11.03 -8.68
CA GLU A 211 19.55 -10.64 -7.63
C GLU A 211 18.97 -9.56 -6.72
N ILE A 212 19.52 -9.43 -5.54
CA ILE A 212 19.25 -8.35 -4.60
C ILE A 212 20.50 -7.46 -4.55
N PRO A 213 20.37 -6.14 -4.72
CA PRO A 213 21.55 -5.27 -4.67
C PRO A 213 22.20 -5.29 -3.29
N GLN A 214 23.53 -5.15 -3.27
CA GLN A 214 24.29 -5.15 -2.01
C GLN A 214 23.87 -4.02 -1.07
N GLU A 215 23.35 -2.93 -1.62
CA GLU A 215 22.89 -1.76 -0.87
C GLU A 215 21.70 -2.07 0.05
N ILE A 216 21.06 -3.23 -0.13
CA ILE A 216 20.01 -3.70 0.81
C ILE A 216 20.53 -3.71 2.25
N GLY A 217 21.82 -4.00 2.43
CA GLY A 217 22.46 -4.02 3.75
C GLY A 217 22.48 -2.68 4.48
N ASN A 218 22.18 -1.59 3.80
CA ASN A 218 22.12 -0.26 4.39
C ASN A 218 20.80 -0.01 5.14
N MET A 219 19.81 -0.90 5.00
CA MET A 219 18.48 -0.74 5.57
C MET A 219 18.44 -1.25 7.01
N LYS A 220 19.03 -0.46 7.92
CA LYS A 220 19.28 -0.87 9.31
C LYS A 220 18.02 -1.05 10.15
N ASN A 221 16.91 -0.52 9.74
CA ASN A 221 15.64 -0.61 10.46
C ASN A 221 14.71 -1.70 9.92
N LEU A 222 15.13 -2.41 8.87
CA LEU A 222 14.30 -3.44 8.24
C LEU A 222 14.10 -4.61 9.21
N LEU A 223 12.82 -4.97 9.41
CA LEU A 223 12.38 -6.05 10.30
C LEU A 223 11.99 -7.29 9.52
N CYS A 224 11.31 -7.11 8.39
CA CYS A 224 10.84 -8.19 7.53
C CYS A 224 11.27 -7.96 6.09
N LEU A 225 11.88 -8.99 5.50
CA LEU A 225 12.21 -9.02 4.07
C LEU A 225 11.66 -10.31 3.48
N ASP A 226 10.69 -10.18 2.58
CA ASP A 226 10.15 -11.30 1.83
C ASP A 226 10.54 -11.18 0.37
N VAL A 227 11.41 -12.06 -0.09
CA VAL A 227 11.85 -12.19 -1.49
C VAL A 227 11.51 -13.57 -2.05
N SER A 228 10.55 -14.24 -1.47
CA SER A 228 10.09 -15.56 -1.91
C SER A 228 9.53 -15.51 -3.33
N GLU A 229 9.53 -16.67 -3.99
CA GLU A 229 8.98 -16.79 -5.35
C GLU A 229 9.61 -15.80 -6.35
N ASN A 230 10.93 -15.76 -6.35
CA ASN A 230 11.72 -15.02 -7.32
C ASN A 230 12.68 -15.99 -8.03
N LYS A 231 13.73 -15.47 -8.67
CA LYS A 231 14.72 -16.26 -9.40
C LYS A 231 16.12 -16.05 -8.84
N LEU A 232 16.22 -15.83 -7.53
CA LEU A 232 17.48 -15.54 -6.86
C LEU A 232 18.37 -16.79 -6.85
N GLU A 233 19.59 -16.66 -7.35
CA GLU A 233 20.61 -17.72 -7.28
C GLU A 233 21.48 -17.58 -6.03
N ARG A 234 21.55 -16.37 -5.47
CA ARG A 234 22.31 -16.06 -4.25
C ARG A 234 21.75 -14.80 -3.59
N LEU A 235 22.07 -14.65 -2.31
CA LEU A 235 21.87 -13.42 -1.54
C LEU A 235 23.22 -12.71 -1.41
N PRO A 236 23.24 -11.36 -1.36
CA PRO A 236 24.50 -10.64 -1.16
C PRO A 236 25.05 -10.87 0.25
N GLU A 237 26.39 -10.90 0.39
CA GLU A 237 27.03 -10.98 1.70
C GLU A 237 26.65 -9.80 2.60
N GLU A 238 26.33 -8.66 2.00
CA GLU A 238 25.92 -7.42 2.66
C GLU A 238 24.56 -7.55 3.38
N ILE A 239 23.87 -8.69 3.22
CA ILE A 239 22.70 -8.99 4.05
C ILE A 239 23.05 -8.93 5.54
N SER A 240 24.32 -9.12 5.87
CA SER A 240 24.86 -8.94 7.21
C SER A 240 24.58 -7.58 7.82
N GLY A 241 24.32 -6.58 6.99
CA GLY A 241 23.98 -5.24 7.45
C GLY A 241 22.57 -5.06 7.96
N LEU A 242 21.67 -6.03 7.73
CA LEU A 242 20.27 -5.98 8.14
C LEU A 242 20.15 -6.33 9.63
N THR A 243 20.77 -5.54 10.48
CA THR A 243 20.95 -5.85 11.89
C THR A 243 19.67 -5.87 12.73
N SER A 244 18.60 -5.31 12.22
CA SER A 244 17.29 -5.33 12.90
C SER A 244 16.36 -6.43 12.38
N LEU A 245 16.79 -7.20 11.37
CA LEU A 245 15.92 -8.15 10.68
C LEU A 245 15.47 -9.27 11.62
N THR A 246 14.16 -9.49 11.68
CA THR A 246 13.54 -10.57 12.46
C THR A 246 13.04 -11.71 11.57
N ASP A 247 12.58 -11.39 10.36
CA ASP A 247 12.00 -12.35 9.43
C ASP A 247 12.67 -12.23 8.06
N LEU A 248 13.24 -13.33 7.59
CA LEU A 248 13.81 -13.44 6.24
C LEU A 248 13.13 -14.58 5.52
N LEU A 249 12.36 -14.28 4.48
CA LEU A 249 11.61 -15.24 3.70
C LEU A 249 12.19 -15.28 2.28
N VAL A 250 12.81 -16.40 1.93
CA VAL A 250 13.47 -16.61 0.63
C VAL A 250 13.03 -17.92 -0.01
N SER A 251 11.84 -18.41 0.34
CA SER A 251 11.28 -19.64 -0.21
C SER A 251 11.13 -19.57 -1.73
N GLN A 252 11.16 -20.72 -2.40
CA GLN A 252 10.91 -20.81 -3.84
C GLN A 252 11.79 -19.87 -4.68
N ASN A 253 13.09 -20.01 -4.50
CA ASN A 253 14.12 -19.38 -5.32
C ASN A 253 15.07 -20.43 -5.87
N LEU A 254 16.25 -20.03 -6.32
CA LEU A 254 17.26 -20.90 -6.92
C LEU A 254 18.54 -20.90 -6.09
N LEU A 255 18.45 -20.65 -4.79
CA LEU A 255 19.62 -20.53 -3.92
C LEU A 255 20.34 -21.85 -3.77
N GLU A 256 21.65 -21.87 -4.04
CA GLU A 256 22.53 -23.05 -3.83
C GLU A 256 23.23 -22.98 -2.47
N VAL A 257 23.42 -21.78 -1.94
CA VAL A 257 24.10 -21.53 -0.68
C VAL A 257 23.53 -20.26 -0.03
N LEU A 258 23.59 -20.21 1.30
CA LEU A 258 23.34 -18.98 2.05
C LEU A 258 24.68 -18.30 2.35
N PRO A 259 24.73 -16.96 2.31
CA PRO A 259 25.96 -16.25 2.64
C PRO A 259 26.31 -16.38 4.12
N ASP A 260 27.61 -16.38 4.45
CA ASP A 260 28.07 -16.42 5.83
C ASP A 260 27.63 -15.17 6.63
N GLY A 261 27.37 -14.07 5.94
CA GLY A 261 26.85 -12.84 6.56
C GLY A 261 25.54 -13.03 7.31
N ILE A 262 24.82 -14.12 7.05
CA ILE A 262 23.58 -14.43 7.79
C ILE A 262 23.82 -14.54 9.30
N GLY A 263 25.04 -14.95 9.70
CA GLY A 263 25.40 -15.07 11.11
C GLY A 263 25.43 -13.76 11.88
N ASN A 264 25.47 -12.62 11.19
CA ASN A 264 25.39 -11.31 11.83
C ASN A 264 23.95 -10.90 12.18
N LEU A 265 22.94 -11.65 11.74
CA LEU A 265 21.53 -11.33 11.97
C LEU A 265 21.11 -11.85 13.35
N LYS A 266 21.50 -11.11 14.40
CA LYS A 266 21.33 -11.53 15.79
C LYS A 266 19.88 -11.46 16.27
N LYS A 267 19.01 -10.74 15.56
CA LYS A 267 17.59 -10.62 15.86
C LYS A 267 16.73 -11.53 14.98
N LEU A 268 17.32 -12.23 14.02
CA LEU A 268 16.58 -13.10 13.10
C LEU A 268 15.90 -14.21 13.88
N SER A 269 14.58 -14.23 13.82
CA SER A 269 13.72 -15.21 14.48
C SER A 269 13.18 -16.25 13.51
N VAL A 270 12.82 -15.85 12.30
CA VAL A 270 12.24 -16.70 11.27
C VAL A 270 13.09 -16.65 10.03
N LEU A 271 13.53 -17.83 9.56
CA LEU A 271 14.24 -17.99 8.30
C LEU A 271 13.59 -19.11 7.50
N LYS A 272 13.00 -18.78 6.36
CA LYS A 272 12.39 -19.75 5.44
C LYS A 272 13.17 -19.80 4.14
N VAL A 273 13.79 -20.95 3.87
CA VAL A 273 14.61 -21.19 2.69
C VAL A 273 14.16 -22.45 1.96
N ASP A 274 12.94 -22.89 2.19
CA ASP A 274 12.37 -24.07 1.56
C ASP A 274 12.22 -23.87 0.06
N GLN A 275 12.17 -24.98 -0.68
CA GLN A 275 12.01 -24.97 -2.13
C GLN A 275 13.11 -24.16 -2.84
N ASN A 276 14.35 -24.40 -2.46
CA ASN A 276 15.54 -23.86 -3.11
C ASN A 276 16.43 -25.03 -3.59
N LYS A 277 17.69 -24.77 -3.87
CA LYS A 277 18.67 -25.76 -4.35
C LYS A 277 19.86 -25.89 -3.40
N LEU A 278 19.66 -25.64 -2.10
CA LEU A 278 20.73 -25.71 -1.11
C LEU A 278 21.31 -27.14 -1.06
N VAL A 279 22.62 -27.27 -1.20
CA VAL A 279 23.34 -28.53 -1.08
C VAL A 279 23.96 -28.72 0.31
N HIS A 280 24.31 -27.64 0.97
CA HIS A 280 24.77 -27.64 2.36
C HIS A 280 24.35 -26.33 3.03
N LEU A 281 24.29 -26.35 4.35
CA LEU A 281 23.92 -25.22 5.15
C LEU A 281 25.19 -24.61 5.77
N THR A 282 25.34 -23.29 5.67
CA THR A 282 26.47 -22.59 6.30
C THR A 282 26.46 -22.76 7.82
N GLU A 283 27.62 -22.93 8.41
CA GLU A 283 27.78 -23.00 9.86
C GLU A 283 27.38 -21.68 10.54
N ALA A 284 27.40 -20.58 9.81
CA ALA A 284 27.00 -19.26 10.30
C ALA A 284 25.56 -19.21 10.83
N ILE A 285 24.70 -20.15 10.41
CA ILE A 285 23.33 -20.27 10.97
C ILE A 285 23.38 -20.43 12.49
N GLY A 286 24.40 -21.12 13.02
CA GLY A 286 24.58 -21.28 14.46
C GLY A 286 24.81 -19.97 15.21
N ASP A 287 25.22 -18.92 14.53
CA ASP A 287 25.45 -17.61 15.11
C ASP A 287 24.17 -16.74 15.17
N CYS A 288 23.07 -17.21 14.58
CA CYS A 288 21.76 -16.56 14.65
C CYS A 288 21.11 -16.84 15.99
N GLU A 289 21.47 -16.07 16.99
CA GLU A 289 21.13 -16.32 18.40
C GLU A 289 19.62 -16.31 18.70
N SER A 290 18.84 -15.60 17.92
CA SER A 290 17.39 -15.44 18.13
C SER A 290 16.54 -16.38 17.26
N LEU A 291 17.16 -17.24 16.45
CA LEU A 291 16.44 -18.07 15.50
C LEU A 291 15.56 -19.11 16.21
N THR A 292 14.25 -19.06 15.93
CA THR A 292 13.25 -19.95 16.51
C THR A 292 12.57 -20.82 15.45
N GLU A 293 12.50 -20.34 14.18
CA GLU A 293 11.88 -21.09 13.10
C GLU A 293 12.83 -21.12 11.90
N LEU A 294 13.21 -22.32 11.48
CA LEU A 294 14.06 -22.56 10.32
C LEU A 294 13.40 -23.61 9.42
N VAL A 295 12.99 -23.18 8.22
CA VAL A 295 12.34 -24.07 7.25
C VAL A 295 13.29 -24.33 6.09
N LEU A 296 13.71 -25.60 5.91
CA LEU A 296 14.69 -26.04 4.93
C LEU A 296 14.14 -27.13 3.98
N THR A 297 12.87 -27.43 4.03
CA THR A 297 12.25 -28.51 3.24
C THR A 297 12.39 -28.25 1.73
N GLU A 298 12.37 -29.33 0.96
CA GLU A 298 12.48 -29.28 -0.50
C GLU A 298 13.77 -28.56 -0.99
N ASN A 299 14.89 -28.94 -0.43
CA ASN A 299 16.23 -28.61 -0.87
C ASN A 299 17.01 -29.88 -1.21
N GLN A 300 18.29 -29.77 -1.51
CA GLN A 300 19.16 -30.87 -1.90
C GLN A 300 20.26 -31.12 -0.84
N LEU A 301 19.93 -30.87 0.41
CA LEU A 301 20.88 -30.99 1.53
C LEU A 301 21.34 -32.45 1.71
N LEU A 302 22.67 -32.64 1.88
CA LEU A 302 23.33 -33.93 2.08
C LEU A 302 23.62 -34.17 3.57
#